data_875a0deacb8ad70e310a7bd4c537b1fa
#
_entry.id   875a0deacb8ad70e310a7bd4c537b1fa
#
_cell.length_a   1.000
_cell.length_b   1.000
_cell.length_c   1.000
_cell.angle_alpha   90.00
_cell.angle_beta   90.00
_cell.angle_gamma   90.00
#
_symmetry.space_group_name_H-M   'P 1'
#
loop_
_entity.id
_entity.type
_entity.pdbx_description
1 polymer ?
#
loop_
_entity_poly.entity_id
_entity_poly.type
_entity_poly.pdbx_seq_one_letter_code
_entity_poly.pdbx_strand_id
1 'polypeptide(L)'
;DGGNAETAAYQVAMITDYGDITDQSFNQTTYEACKAYCEANGVDFNYYKPSGDSTAERVAMIEKAVEEGYTVIVMPGYAFGGAIKEAQDTYPNVKFVALDVSEYDITSEFYKKDASGNATDELLSADKQPHVSKNVYSAVYKEELCGYMAGYAAVKMGYKSLGFLGGMAVPAVQRYGYGFVQGVDAAAKEM
;
A
#
# COMPACT_ATOMS: atom_id res chain seq x y z
N ASP A 1 2.65 40.43 17.64
CA ASP A 1 1.60 39.40 17.70
C ASP A 1 2.21 38.06 17.32
N GLY A 2 2.65 37.34 18.35
CA GLY A 2 3.10 35.97 18.20
C GLY A 2 1.89 35.07 18.09
N GLY A 3 1.49 34.70 16.84
CA GLY A 3 0.53 33.65 16.62
C GLY A 3 1.10 32.34 17.18
N ASN A 4 0.46 31.84 18.26
CA ASN A 4 0.63 30.45 18.66
C ASN A 4 0.22 29.59 17.49
N ALA A 5 1.17 29.02 16.75
CA ALA A 5 0.88 27.91 15.85
C ALA A 5 0.37 26.79 16.76
N GLU A 6 -0.93 26.52 16.73
CA GLU A 6 -1.47 25.30 17.31
C GLU A 6 -0.70 24.15 16.68
N THR A 7 0.13 23.49 17.47
CA THR A 7 0.78 22.25 17.06
C THR A 7 -0.34 21.29 16.65
N ALA A 8 -0.27 20.74 15.44
CA ALA A 8 -1.26 19.80 14.94
C ALA A 8 -1.46 18.70 15.98
N ALA A 9 -2.71 18.30 16.20
CA ALA A 9 -3.07 17.30 17.21
C ALA A 9 -2.55 15.87 16.87
N TYR A 10 -1.80 15.71 15.79
CA TYR A 10 -1.23 14.45 15.29
C TYR A 10 0.13 14.67 14.63
N GLN A 11 0.91 13.62 14.58
CA GLN A 11 2.21 13.55 13.90
C GLN A 11 2.18 12.42 12.89
N VAL A 12 2.83 12.59 11.75
CA VAL A 12 2.80 11.65 10.63
C VAL A 12 4.16 10.98 10.46
N ALA A 13 4.17 9.65 10.47
CA ALA A 13 5.30 8.85 10.04
C ALA A 13 4.99 8.14 8.72
N MET A 14 5.98 7.96 7.87
CA MET A 14 5.93 7.06 6.74
C MET A 14 6.89 5.89 6.97
N ILE A 15 6.48 4.68 6.62
CA ILE A 15 7.38 3.52 6.65
C ILE A 15 7.47 3.02 5.20
N THR A 16 8.70 2.90 4.65
CA THR A 16 8.90 2.30 3.32
C THR A 16 8.68 0.78 3.41
N ASP A 17 8.35 0.13 2.30
CA ASP A 17 8.22 -1.32 2.26
C ASP A 17 9.54 -2.03 2.66
N TYR A 18 10.61 -1.81 1.97
CA TYR A 18 12.04 -2.03 2.26
C TYR A 18 12.89 -1.22 1.27
N GLY A 19 12.23 -0.62 0.27
CA GLY A 19 12.84 0.24 -0.73
C GLY A 19 13.33 1.57 -0.17
N ASP A 20 13.85 2.41 -1.03
CA ASP A 20 14.39 3.72 -0.67
C ASP A 20 13.42 4.83 -1.07
N ILE A 21 13.47 5.96 -0.36
CA ILE A 21 12.71 7.16 -0.71
C ILE A 21 13.19 7.84 -1.99
N THR A 22 14.20 7.29 -2.65
CA THR A 22 14.77 7.74 -3.93
C THR A 22 14.59 6.70 -5.04
N ASP A 23 13.63 5.78 -4.87
CA ASP A 23 13.38 4.66 -5.79
C ASP A 23 12.74 5.06 -7.14
N GLN A 24 12.44 6.34 -7.32
CA GLN A 24 11.71 6.89 -8.47
C GLN A 24 10.36 6.18 -8.70
N SER A 25 9.75 5.65 -7.63
CA SER A 25 8.56 4.85 -7.64
C SER A 25 7.66 5.16 -6.43
N PHE A 26 7.04 4.14 -5.87
CA PHE A 26 5.98 4.29 -4.88
C PHE A 26 6.47 4.84 -3.53
N ASN A 27 7.65 4.41 -3.05
CA ASN A 27 8.19 4.93 -1.79
C ASN A 27 8.54 6.42 -1.91
N GLN A 28 9.23 6.82 -2.98
CA GLN A 28 9.57 8.23 -3.20
C GLN A 28 8.33 9.10 -3.32
N THR A 29 7.37 8.71 -4.15
CA THR A 29 6.13 9.48 -4.36
C THR A 29 5.34 9.64 -3.06
N THR A 30 5.24 8.58 -2.27
CA THR A 30 4.56 8.63 -0.97
C THR A 30 5.30 9.52 0.03
N TYR A 31 6.63 9.42 0.08
CA TYR A 31 7.46 10.29 0.94
C TYR A 31 7.28 11.75 0.60
N GLU A 32 7.41 12.11 -0.68
CA GLU A 32 7.27 13.49 -1.15
C GLU A 32 5.87 14.05 -0.86
N ALA A 33 4.82 13.26 -1.07
CA ALA A 33 3.45 13.66 -0.77
C ALA A 33 3.20 13.87 0.73
N CYS A 34 3.67 12.95 1.58
CA CYS A 34 3.55 13.10 3.04
C CYS A 34 4.31 14.32 3.54
N LYS A 35 5.55 14.50 3.08
CA LYS A 35 6.38 15.64 3.45
C LYS A 35 5.73 16.97 3.04
N ALA A 36 5.30 17.09 1.79
CA ALA A 36 4.64 18.30 1.30
C ALA A 36 3.36 18.63 2.07
N TYR A 37 2.54 17.62 2.37
CA TYR A 37 1.35 17.79 3.18
C TYR A 37 1.68 18.29 4.60
N CYS A 38 2.64 17.66 5.24
CA CYS A 38 3.01 17.98 6.62
C CYS A 38 3.64 19.39 6.73
N GLU A 39 4.52 19.75 5.80
CA GLU A 39 5.09 21.09 5.70
C GLU A 39 4.01 22.17 5.51
N ALA A 40 3.05 21.93 4.63
CA ALA A 40 1.95 22.86 4.37
C ALA A 40 0.98 23.05 5.55
N ASN A 41 0.89 22.06 6.44
CA ASN A 41 -0.06 22.05 7.55
C ASN A 41 0.61 22.20 8.95
N GLY A 42 1.92 22.40 9.00
CA GLY A 42 2.65 22.51 10.28
C GLY A 42 2.61 21.23 11.11
N VAL A 43 2.57 20.07 10.45
CA VAL A 43 2.57 18.73 11.05
C VAL A 43 4.00 18.20 11.10
N ASP A 44 4.38 17.60 12.22
CA ASP A 44 5.68 16.92 12.33
C ASP A 44 5.68 15.64 11.48
N PHE A 45 6.80 15.42 10.75
CA PHE A 45 6.94 14.32 9.80
C PHE A 45 8.30 13.64 9.90
N ASN A 46 8.29 12.32 9.90
CA ASN A 46 9.49 11.52 9.75
C ASN A 46 9.23 10.29 8.89
N TYR A 47 10.29 9.62 8.42
CA TYR A 47 10.15 8.34 7.75
C TYR A 47 11.08 7.28 8.35
N TYR A 48 10.70 6.02 8.20
CA TYR A 48 11.45 4.87 8.68
C TYR A 48 11.62 3.87 7.55
N LYS A 49 12.81 3.29 7.47
CA LYS A 49 13.12 2.25 6.50
C LYS A 49 13.42 0.96 7.25
N PRO A 50 12.68 -0.14 6.98
CA PRO A 50 13.01 -1.46 7.49
C PRO A 50 14.41 -1.90 7.03
N SER A 51 15.10 -2.69 7.83
CA SER A 51 16.44 -3.22 7.50
C SER A 51 16.38 -4.32 6.43
N GLY A 52 15.21 -4.92 6.20
CA GLY A 52 14.99 -5.94 5.19
C GLY A 52 13.52 -6.14 4.88
N ASP A 53 13.24 -7.09 3.98
CA ASP A 53 11.90 -7.39 3.46
C ASP A 53 11.21 -8.49 4.30
N SER A 54 10.81 -8.16 5.53
CA SER A 54 10.03 -9.05 6.37
C SER A 54 8.94 -8.32 7.14
N THR A 55 7.87 -9.03 7.48
CA THR A 55 6.80 -8.51 8.34
C THR A 55 7.34 -8.04 9.69
N ALA A 56 8.25 -8.80 10.31
CA ALA A 56 8.80 -8.47 11.62
C ALA A 56 9.59 -7.14 11.59
N GLU A 57 10.34 -6.88 10.54
CA GLU A 57 11.09 -5.63 10.41
C GLU A 57 10.18 -4.43 10.14
N ARG A 58 9.07 -4.62 9.39
CA ARG A 58 8.04 -3.57 9.23
C ARG A 58 7.33 -3.29 10.55
N VAL A 59 7.01 -4.31 11.32
CA VAL A 59 6.42 -4.16 12.67
C VAL A 59 7.37 -3.39 13.57
N ALA A 60 8.66 -3.71 13.58
CA ALA A 60 9.66 -3.00 14.38
C ALA A 60 9.72 -1.49 14.03
N MET A 61 9.53 -1.12 12.76
CA MET A 61 9.47 0.29 12.37
C MET A 61 8.16 0.96 12.79
N ILE A 62 7.04 0.23 12.81
CA ILE A 62 5.77 0.72 13.37
C ILE A 62 5.94 1.00 14.87
N GLU A 63 6.47 0.03 15.62
CA GLU A 63 6.74 0.16 17.05
C GLU A 63 7.61 1.39 17.33
N LYS A 64 8.72 1.52 16.61
CA LYS A 64 9.62 2.67 16.74
C LYS A 64 8.91 4.01 16.49
N ALA A 65 8.13 4.10 15.43
CA ALA A 65 7.38 5.32 15.11
C ALA A 65 6.37 5.66 16.22
N VAL A 66 5.66 4.66 16.75
CA VAL A 66 4.72 4.84 17.87
C VAL A 66 5.42 5.26 19.15
N GLU A 67 6.56 4.66 19.50
CA GLU A 67 7.39 5.04 20.66
C GLU A 67 7.91 6.49 20.56
N GLU A 68 8.20 6.97 19.35
CA GLU A 68 8.61 8.34 19.08
C GLU A 68 7.42 9.32 19.02
N GLY A 69 6.18 8.86 19.23
CA GLY A 69 4.98 9.69 19.37
C GLY A 69 4.17 9.91 18.09
N TYR A 70 4.50 9.23 16.99
CA TYR A 70 3.74 9.34 15.75
C TYR A 70 2.40 8.62 15.86
N THR A 71 1.32 9.30 15.50
CA THR A 71 -0.06 8.82 15.66
C THR A 71 -0.76 8.52 14.34
N VAL A 72 -0.14 8.92 13.22
CA VAL A 72 -0.58 8.56 11.85
C VAL A 72 0.61 7.91 11.14
N ILE A 73 0.43 6.68 10.66
CA ILE A 73 1.48 5.91 9.98
C ILE A 73 1.03 5.58 8.57
N VAL A 74 1.79 6.06 7.58
CA VAL A 74 1.54 5.86 6.14
C VAL A 74 2.46 4.75 5.63
N MET A 75 1.87 3.75 4.97
CA MET A 75 2.56 2.54 4.53
C MET A 75 2.20 2.22 3.08
N PRO A 76 3.12 2.44 2.12
CA PRO A 76 2.90 2.12 0.72
C PRO A 76 3.30 0.67 0.39
N GLY A 77 2.36 -0.11 -0.12
CA GLY A 77 2.60 -1.43 -0.69
C GLY A 77 1.90 -2.58 0.03
N TYR A 78 1.42 -3.53 -0.76
CA TYR A 78 0.67 -4.71 -0.30
C TYR A 78 1.43 -5.55 0.77
N ALA A 79 2.77 -5.48 0.77
CA ALA A 79 3.61 -6.20 1.72
C ALA A 79 3.38 -5.80 3.20
N PHE A 80 2.68 -4.69 3.45
CA PHE A 80 2.31 -4.27 4.80
C PHE A 80 1.12 -5.01 5.40
N GLY A 81 0.42 -5.87 4.65
CA GLY A 81 -0.73 -6.61 5.16
C GLY A 81 -0.48 -7.32 6.48
N GLY A 82 0.63 -8.07 6.57
CA GLY A 82 1.03 -8.77 7.79
C GLY A 82 1.37 -7.83 8.96
N ALA A 83 2.08 -6.74 8.69
CA ALA A 83 2.45 -5.77 9.73
C ALA A 83 1.22 -5.02 10.27
N ILE A 84 0.27 -4.67 9.39
CA ILE A 84 -1.00 -4.04 9.78
C ILE A 84 -1.83 -4.99 10.63
N LYS A 85 -1.95 -6.26 10.22
CA LYS A 85 -2.66 -7.31 11.00
C LYS A 85 -2.12 -7.41 12.43
N GLU A 86 -0.82 -7.27 12.65
CA GLU A 86 -0.22 -7.31 13.98
C GLU A 86 -0.40 -6.00 14.76
N ALA A 87 -0.28 -4.87 14.09
CA ALA A 87 -0.27 -3.55 14.71
C ALA A 87 -1.65 -2.96 14.98
N GLN A 88 -2.66 -3.28 14.16
CA GLN A 88 -3.97 -2.61 14.20
C GLN A 88 -4.69 -2.72 15.55
N ASP A 89 -4.61 -3.87 16.20
CA ASP A 89 -5.24 -4.11 17.52
C ASP A 89 -4.32 -3.72 18.68
N THR A 90 -3.00 -3.78 18.46
CA THR A 90 -2.00 -3.40 19.47
C THR A 90 -1.99 -1.89 19.70
N TYR A 91 -2.20 -1.11 18.65
CA TYR A 91 -2.18 0.36 18.68
C TYR A 91 -3.51 0.98 18.23
N PRO A 92 -4.60 0.82 18.98
CA PRO A 92 -5.94 1.23 18.57
C PRO A 92 -6.11 2.74 18.40
N ASN A 93 -5.22 3.55 18.98
CA ASN A 93 -5.22 5.01 18.87
C ASN A 93 -4.37 5.53 17.70
N VAL A 94 -3.55 4.70 17.09
CA VAL A 94 -2.77 5.04 15.89
C VAL A 94 -3.65 4.87 14.66
N LYS A 95 -3.54 5.79 13.70
CA LYS A 95 -4.21 5.71 12.40
C LYS A 95 -3.23 5.15 11.38
N PHE A 96 -3.59 4.04 10.77
CA PHE A 96 -2.81 3.38 9.73
C PHE A 96 -3.37 3.74 8.35
N VAL A 97 -2.56 4.36 7.50
CA VAL A 97 -2.90 4.69 6.11
C VAL A 97 -2.14 3.72 5.21
N ALA A 98 -2.86 2.71 4.74
CA ALA A 98 -2.34 1.60 3.96
C ALA A 98 -2.63 1.84 2.47
N LEU A 99 -1.61 2.15 1.69
CA LEU A 99 -1.72 2.45 0.27
C LEU A 99 -1.34 1.21 -0.56
N ASP A 100 -2.19 0.84 -1.51
CA ASP A 100 -2.11 -0.41 -2.28
C ASP A 100 -2.12 -1.66 -1.37
N VAL A 101 -2.89 -1.58 -0.30
CA VAL A 101 -3.15 -2.70 0.61
C VAL A 101 -4.65 -2.96 0.63
N SER A 102 -5.08 -4.09 0.12
CA SER A 102 -6.49 -4.47 0.13
C SER A 102 -6.90 -5.09 1.48
N GLU A 103 -8.20 -5.18 1.72
CA GLU A 103 -8.73 -5.94 2.87
C GLU A 103 -8.22 -7.39 2.87
N TYR A 104 -8.12 -8.00 1.68
CA TYR A 104 -7.59 -9.37 1.54
C TYR A 104 -6.11 -9.46 1.97
N ASP A 105 -5.27 -8.49 1.65
CA ASP A 105 -3.86 -8.50 2.03
C ASP A 105 -3.68 -8.51 3.56
N ILE A 106 -4.61 -7.89 4.29
CA ILE A 106 -4.62 -7.89 5.75
C ILE A 106 -5.28 -9.17 6.30
N THR A 107 -6.45 -9.53 5.80
CA THR A 107 -7.25 -10.64 6.36
C THR A 107 -6.65 -12.00 6.03
N SER A 108 -5.98 -12.15 4.89
CA SER A 108 -5.27 -13.39 4.52
C SER A 108 -4.14 -13.74 5.50
N GLU A 109 -3.61 -12.77 6.23
CA GLU A 109 -2.56 -12.98 7.23
C GLU A 109 -3.06 -13.61 8.55
N PHE A 110 -4.37 -13.79 8.70
CA PHE A 110 -4.95 -14.56 9.82
C PHE A 110 -4.98 -16.05 9.56
N TYR A 111 -4.69 -16.50 8.35
CA TYR A 111 -4.71 -17.90 7.95
C TYR A 111 -3.31 -18.50 7.81
N LYS A 112 -3.22 -19.82 7.97
CA LYS A 112 -2.01 -20.56 7.61
C LYS A 112 -1.73 -20.41 6.13
N LYS A 113 -0.46 -20.45 5.77
CA LYS A 113 -0.02 -20.39 4.37
C LYS A 113 0.32 -21.79 3.87
N ASP A 114 -0.01 -22.07 2.60
CA ASP A 114 0.46 -23.27 1.90
C ASP A 114 1.94 -23.13 1.50
N ALA A 115 2.50 -24.16 0.86
CA ALA A 115 3.88 -24.18 0.39
C ALA A 115 4.19 -23.11 -0.68
N SER A 116 3.17 -22.53 -1.30
CA SER A 116 3.27 -21.46 -2.29
C SER A 116 3.05 -20.08 -1.67
N GLY A 117 2.81 -20.00 -0.36
CA GLY A 117 2.56 -18.76 0.37
C GLY A 117 1.11 -18.25 0.30
N ASN A 118 0.17 -19.00 -0.27
CA ASN A 118 -1.24 -18.61 -0.31
C ASN A 118 -1.94 -18.93 1.01
N ALA A 119 -2.91 -18.09 1.40
CA ALA A 119 -3.75 -18.37 2.55
C ALA A 119 -4.58 -19.65 2.32
N THR A 120 -4.63 -20.51 3.34
CA THR A 120 -5.51 -21.68 3.41
C THR A 120 -6.82 -21.32 4.10
N ASP A 121 -7.72 -22.29 4.29
CA ASP A 121 -8.94 -22.10 5.06
C ASP A 121 -8.72 -22.27 6.59
N GLU A 122 -7.49 -22.53 7.02
CA GLU A 122 -7.17 -22.80 8.42
C GLU A 122 -6.61 -21.54 9.09
N LEU A 123 -7.28 -21.08 10.16
CA LEU A 123 -6.83 -19.93 10.95
C LEU A 123 -5.51 -20.24 11.69
N LEU A 124 -4.65 -19.24 11.81
CA LEU A 124 -3.46 -19.30 12.66
C LEU A 124 -3.82 -19.43 14.15
N SER A 125 -4.93 -18.81 14.56
CA SER A 125 -5.47 -18.89 15.93
C SER A 125 -6.99 -18.92 15.87
N ALA A 126 -7.61 -19.87 16.56
CA ALA A 126 -9.07 -19.99 16.64
C ALA A 126 -9.73 -18.79 17.33
N ASP A 127 -8.98 -18.09 18.18
CA ASP A 127 -9.48 -16.96 18.98
C ASP A 127 -9.46 -15.64 18.20
N LYS A 128 -8.79 -15.60 17.04
CA LYS A 128 -8.64 -14.37 16.21
C LYS A 128 -9.34 -14.54 14.87
N GLN A 129 -10.46 -13.85 14.72
CA GLN A 129 -11.19 -13.80 13.45
C GLN A 129 -10.59 -12.76 12.51
N PRO A 130 -10.54 -13.02 11.18
CA PRO A 130 -10.07 -12.06 10.21
C PRO A 130 -10.89 -10.77 10.22
N HIS A 131 -10.22 -9.63 10.32
CA HIS A 131 -10.86 -8.31 10.31
C HIS A 131 -9.88 -7.22 9.92
N VAL A 132 -10.42 -6.06 9.56
CA VAL A 132 -9.69 -4.80 9.43
C VAL A 132 -10.25 -3.85 10.48
N SER A 133 -9.40 -3.35 11.36
CA SER A 133 -9.79 -2.48 12.47
C SER A 133 -10.13 -1.05 11.99
N LYS A 134 -10.98 -0.35 12.76
CA LYS A 134 -11.49 0.99 12.41
C LYS A 134 -10.41 2.08 12.28
N ASN A 135 -9.24 1.84 12.83
CA ASN A 135 -8.08 2.73 12.75
C ASN A 135 -7.22 2.49 11.50
N VAL A 136 -7.60 1.56 10.63
CA VAL A 136 -6.94 1.28 9.35
C VAL A 136 -7.74 1.89 8.20
N TYR A 137 -7.11 2.76 7.43
CA TYR A 137 -7.60 3.22 6.14
C TYR A 137 -6.86 2.46 5.05
N SER A 138 -7.55 1.52 4.41
CA SER A 138 -7.03 0.70 3.32
C SER A 138 -7.45 1.30 1.97
N ALA A 139 -6.50 1.60 1.12
CA ALA A 139 -6.73 2.19 -0.20
C ALA A 139 -6.09 1.34 -1.29
N VAL A 140 -6.87 1.02 -2.32
CA VAL A 140 -6.41 0.37 -3.55
C VAL A 140 -6.71 1.27 -4.74
N TYR A 141 -5.95 1.09 -5.81
CA TYR A 141 -6.08 1.87 -7.03
C TYR A 141 -6.86 1.11 -8.10
N LYS A 142 -7.31 1.84 -9.12
CA LYS A 142 -8.01 1.26 -10.29
C LYS A 142 -7.00 1.05 -11.43
N GLU A 143 -6.08 0.12 -11.24
CA GLU A 143 -5.01 -0.18 -12.20
C GLU A 143 -5.56 -0.66 -13.54
N GLU A 144 -6.76 -1.24 -13.54
CA GLU A 144 -7.47 -1.63 -14.76
C GLU A 144 -7.72 -0.45 -15.70
N LEU A 145 -7.91 0.76 -15.18
CA LEU A 145 -8.09 1.96 -16.02
C LEU A 145 -6.79 2.36 -16.70
N CYS A 146 -5.67 2.30 -15.98
CA CYS A 146 -4.35 2.57 -16.56
C CYS A 146 -3.99 1.52 -17.61
N GLY A 147 -4.25 0.24 -17.31
CA GLY A 147 -4.09 -0.85 -18.25
C GLY A 147 -4.91 -0.66 -19.53
N TYR A 148 -6.20 -0.32 -19.35
CA TYR A 148 -7.11 -0.06 -20.48
C TYR A 148 -6.59 1.06 -21.38
N MET A 149 -6.21 2.19 -20.80
CA MET A 149 -5.67 3.33 -21.57
C MET A 149 -4.40 2.94 -22.31
N ALA A 150 -3.50 2.19 -21.68
CA ALA A 150 -2.26 1.74 -22.32
C ALA A 150 -2.52 0.80 -23.50
N GLY A 151 -3.40 -0.19 -23.33
CA GLY A 151 -3.78 -1.12 -24.41
C GLY A 151 -4.50 -0.42 -25.57
N TYR A 152 -5.43 0.47 -25.26
CA TYR A 152 -6.16 1.26 -26.23
C TYR A 152 -5.21 2.16 -27.05
N ALA A 153 -4.32 2.90 -26.37
CA ALA A 153 -3.35 3.76 -27.02
C ALA A 153 -2.40 2.98 -27.93
N ALA A 154 -1.91 1.81 -27.48
CA ALA A 154 -1.00 0.98 -28.28
C ALA A 154 -1.62 0.59 -29.64
N VAL A 155 -2.90 0.17 -29.66
CA VAL A 155 -3.60 -0.14 -30.90
C VAL A 155 -3.78 1.09 -31.78
N LYS A 156 -4.20 2.24 -31.21
CA LYS A 156 -4.35 3.48 -31.96
C LYS A 156 -3.01 4.02 -32.51
N MET A 157 -1.89 3.67 -31.89
CA MET A 157 -0.54 3.93 -32.43
C MET A 157 -0.12 2.97 -33.56
N GLY A 158 -0.96 1.99 -33.91
CA GLY A 158 -0.75 1.08 -35.04
C GLY A 158 -0.08 -0.26 -34.68
N TYR A 159 0.16 -0.55 -33.41
CA TYR A 159 0.69 -1.85 -33.00
C TYR A 159 -0.37 -2.95 -33.19
N LYS A 160 0.01 -4.07 -33.83
CA LYS A 160 -0.90 -5.19 -34.18
C LYS A 160 -0.63 -6.45 -33.40
N SER A 161 0.53 -6.57 -32.75
CA SER A 161 0.89 -7.71 -31.91
C SER A 161 1.34 -7.16 -30.57
N LEU A 162 0.57 -7.44 -29.53
CA LEU A 162 0.75 -6.89 -28.21
C LEU A 162 0.81 -8.02 -27.19
N GLY A 163 1.62 -7.83 -26.16
CA GLY A 163 1.72 -8.72 -25.02
C GLY A 163 1.76 -7.95 -23.72
N PHE A 164 1.31 -8.56 -22.65
CA PHE A 164 1.43 -8.04 -21.30
C PHE A 164 2.41 -8.90 -20.50
N LEU A 165 3.39 -8.26 -19.88
CA LEU A 165 4.34 -8.91 -18.98
C LEU A 165 4.13 -8.36 -17.57
N GLY A 166 3.63 -9.19 -16.67
CA GLY A 166 3.49 -8.89 -15.25
C GLY A 166 4.60 -9.51 -14.42
N GLY A 167 5.07 -8.82 -13.38
CA GLY A 167 6.13 -9.33 -12.50
C GLY A 167 5.67 -10.47 -11.59
N MET A 168 4.47 -10.35 -11.02
CA MET A 168 3.86 -11.33 -10.11
C MET A 168 2.36 -11.36 -10.31
N ALA A 169 1.71 -12.47 -9.97
CA ALA A 169 0.25 -12.64 -10.05
C ALA A 169 -0.48 -12.04 -8.83
N VAL A 170 -0.12 -10.82 -8.44
CA VAL A 170 -0.82 -10.08 -7.38
C VAL A 170 -2.02 -9.30 -7.95
N PRO A 171 -3.03 -8.96 -7.13
CA PRO A 171 -4.28 -8.36 -7.61
C PRO A 171 -4.09 -7.09 -8.46
N ALA A 172 -3.19 -6.18 -8.09
CA ALA A 172 -2.91 -4.97 -8.85
C ALA A 172 -2.38 -5.26 -10.26
N VAL A 173 -1.41 -6.18 -10.39
CA VAL A 173 -0.84 -6.60 -11.68
C VAL A 173 -1.88 -7.29 -12.55
N GLN A 174 -2.73 -8.13 -11.95
CA GLN A 174 -3.83 -8.79 -12.67
C GLN A 174 -4.85 -7.76 -13.18
N ARG A 175 -5.29 -6.81 -12.35
CA ARG A 175 -6.20 -5.73 -12.78
C ARG A 175 -5.62 -4.93 -13.94
N TYR A 176 -4.33 -4.56 -13.84
CA TYR A 176 -3.64 -3.86 -14.92
C TYR A 176 -3.66 -4.66 -16.23
N GLY A 177 -3.31 -5.96 -16.17
CA GLY A 177 -3.30 -6.85 -17.33
C GLY A 177 -4.69 -7.05 -17.96
N TYR A 178 -5.72 -7.27 -17.16
CA TYR A 178 -7.09 -7.37 -17.65
C TYR A 178 -7.56 -6.07 -18.29
N GLY A 179 -7.27 -4.93 -17.70
CA GLY A 179 -7.55 -3.63 -18.28
C GLY A 179 -6.86 -3.47 -19.65
N PHE A 180 -5.58 -3.82 -19.73
CA PHE A 180 -4.81 -3.74 -20.96
C PHE A 180 -5.46 -4.55 -22.11
N VAL A 181 -5.82 -5.81 -21.87
CA VAL A 181 -6.48 -6.66 -22.87
C VAL A 181 -7.81 -6.06 -23.32
N GLN A 182 -8.62 -5.55 -22.39
CA GLN A 182 -9.90 -4.91 -22.72
C GLN A 182 -9.72 -3.62 -23.54
N GLY A 183 -8.70 -2.82 -23.23
CA GLY A 183 -8.36 -1.62 -24.00
C GLY A 183 -7.92 -1.95 -25.43
N VAL A 184 -7.10 -3.00 -25.59
CA VAL A 184 -6.71 -3.52 -26.90
C VAL A 184 -7.93 -3.96 -27.72
N ASP A 185 -8.81 -4.76 -27.14
CA ASP A 185 -10.03 -5.27 -27.80
C ASP A 185 -10.97 -4.12 -28.20
N ALA A 186 -11.18 -3.15 -27.32
CA ALA A 186 -12.02 -1.99 -27.60
C ALA A 186 -11.48 -1.18 -28.78
N ALA A 187 -10.19 -0.84 -28.79
CA ALA A 187 -9.59 -0.06 -29.86
C ALA A 187 -9.55 -0.82 -31.21
N ALA A 188 -9.36 -2.15 -31.17
CA ALA A 188 -9.34 -2.99 -32.37
C ALA A 188 -10.72 -3.06 -33.02
N LYS A 189 -11.82 -3.02 -32.26
CA LYS A 189 -13.19 -3.01 -32.79
C LYS A 189 -13.57 -1.70 -33.47
N GLU A 190 -12.87 -0.62 -33.18
CA GLU A 190 -13.10 0.70 -33.75
C GLU A 190 -12.30 0.94 -35.06
N MET A 191 -11.42 0.01 -35.42
CA MET A 191 -10.57 0.10 -36.62
C MET A 191 -11.13 -0.74 -37.78
#